data_85aa526d0db2233335989fefc40b0593
#
_entry.id   85aa526d0db2233335989fefc40b0593
#
_cell.length_a   1.000
_cell.length_b   1.000
_cell.length_c   1.000
_cell.angle_alpha   90.00
_cell.angle_beta   90.00
_cell.angle_gamma   90.00
#
_symmetry.space_group_name_H-M   'P 1'
#
loop_
_entity.id
_entity.type
_entity.pdbx_description
1 polymer ?
#
loop_
_entity_poly.entity_id
_entity_poly.type
_entity_poly.pdbx_seq_one_letter_code
_entity_poly.pdbx_strand_id
1 'polypeptide(L)'
;MKNRIFLFLIVVMISCESDSVSPTGVYTVQGYVYYLGDLANSVTVSIDGQYNWSSTTSNDGYFSISGVSEGNHELRYKKENVLDQSVSDSLGFTEKTISISVYDDVVLDHLRLPKVIYLYPAEDIGVTGARVLWSPTDDESFREYKLFRHITSGLDETTGTLVHVSTSLTDTTFYDEDLEPYQQYFYRIYIMNDFGKLGGSNLISFYTSNIQLLNNGGFENNSATNPIGWDMVPNTGNSIEIDSLFSYEGSNSLKFSHNSPSGCWEMWIYQYIDGSLLTEGSAYNISMRYTANFDENTFFNLIISNSSMNEWITIPLEFNDSQQWSELDFTFELPNEVGTGQTKIDLHFCVEGVRTWWLDDIEIVKVTP
;
A
#
# COMPACT_ATOMS: atom_id res chain seq x y z
N MET A 1 37.59 -40.92 89.00
CA MET A 1 38.23 -39.75 88.36
C MET A 1 38.19 -40.04 86.84
N LYS A 2 37.34 -39.40 86.09
CA LYS A 2 37.20 -39.51 84.62
C LYS A 2 37.74 -38.26 83.99
N ASN A 3 38.87 -38.30 83.32
CA ASN A 3 39.42 -37.24 82.50
C ASN A 3 38.58 -37.14 81.25
N ARG A 4 37.96 -35.96 80.97
CA ARG A 4 37.38 -35.62 79.71
C ARG A 4 38.40 -34.74 78.95
N ILE A 5 38.89 -35.26 77.85
CA ILE A 5 39.72 -34.53 76.84
C ILE A 5 38.74 -33.76 75.97
N PHE A 6 38.79 -32.42 75.97
CA PHE A 6 38.10 -31.55 75.05
C PHE A 6 38.97 -31.39 73.80
N LEU A 7 38.49 -31.94 72.71
CA LEU A 7 39.09 -31.75 71.38
C LEU A 7 38.57 -30.42 70.79
N PHE A 8 39.41 -29.42 70.64
CA PHE A 8 39.09 -28.19 69.94
C PHE A 8 39.27 -28.43 68.44
N LEU A 9 38.13 -28.43 67.71
CA LEU A 9 38.12 -28.45 66.25
C LEU A 9 38.31 -27.04 65.76
N ILE A 10 39.48 -26.69 65.23
CA ILE A 10 39.70 -25.45 64.52
C ILE A 10 39.18 -25.61 63.08
N VAL A 11 38.02 -24.99 62.80
CA VAL A 11 37.50 -24.87 61.45
C VAL A 11 38.23 -23.68 60.80
N VAL A 12 39.16 -23.98 59.94
CA VAL A 12 39.76 -22.98 59.02
C VAL A 12 38.77 -22.73 57.91
N MET A 13 38.06 -21.63 58.00
CA MET A 13 37.26 -21.12 56.90
C MET A 13 38.24 -20.55 55.86
N ILE A 14 38.47 -21.30 54.79
CA ILE A 14 39.08 -20.79 53.56
C ILE A 14 37.99 -19.98 52.88
N SER A 15 38.00 -18.65 53.03
CA SER A 15 37.23 -17.79 52.16
C SER A 15 37.85 -17.88 50.78
N CYS A 16 37.17 -18.55 49.88
CA CYS A 16 37.43 -18.39 48.46
C CYS A 16 36.96 -17.00 48.09
N GLU A 17 37.82 -16.01 48.17
CA GLU A 17 37.60 -14.76 47.46
C GLU A 17 37.60 -15.12 45.99
N SER A 18 36.41 -15.11 45.37
CA SER A 18 36.33 -15.02 43.92
C SER A 18 36.87 -13.63 43.58
N ASP A 19 38.14 -13.57 43.20
CA ASP A 19 38.65 -12.43 42.48
C ASP A 19 37.77 -12.25 41.25
N SER A 20 36.73 -11.43 41.36
CA SER A 20 36.14 -10.77 40.24
C SER A 20 37.21 -9.84 39.71
N VAL A 21 38.01 -10.34 38.77
CA VAL A 21 38.90 -9.52 37.97
C VAL A 21 37.97 -8.59 37.21
N SER A 22 37.73 -7.37 37.76
CA SER A 22 37.13 -6.28 37.00
C SER A 22 38.01 -6.11 35.77
N PRO A 23 37.47 -6.05 34.56
CA PRO A 23 38.26 -5.82 33.37
C PRO A 23 39.12 -4.57 33.58
N THR A 24 40.40 -4.74 33.56
CA THR A 24 41.37 -3.71 33.98
C THR A 24 41.75 -2.73 32.87
N GLY A 25 41.23 -2.95 31.65
CA GLY A 25 41.48 -2.12 30.50
C GLY A 25 40.21 -1.40 30.01
N VAL A 26 40.31 -0.11 29.80
CA VAL A 26 39.36 0.67 29.03
C VAL A 26 40.08 1.28 27.85
N TYR A 27 39.55 1.07 26.67
CA TYR A 27 40.20 1.37 25.43
C TYR A 27 39.37 2.34 24.57
N THR A 28 39.96 2.84 23.50
CA THR A 28 39.31 3.68 22.52
C THR A 28 39.09 2.87 21.23
N VAL A 29 37.86 2.90 20.72
CA VAL A 29 37.52 2.41 19.40
C VAL A 29 37.24 3.60 18.51
N GLN A 30 38.00 3.74 17.44
CA GLN A 30 37.89 4.88 16.52
C GLN A 30 38.04 4.43 15.07
N GLY A 31 37.59 5.26 14.12
CA GLY A 31 37.72 4.92 12.73
C GLY A 31 36.95 5.81 11.79
N TYR A 32 36.84 5.34 10.55
CA TYR A 32 36.15 6.04 9.48
C TYR A 32 35.06 5.18 8.87
N VAL A 33 33.91 5.79 8.62
CA VAL A 33 32.77 5.15 7.93
C VAL A 33 32.64 5.70 6.51
N TYR A 34 32.39 4.80 5.58
CA TYR A 34 32.21 5.11 4.15
C TYR A 34 30.82 4.69 3.68
N TYR A 35 30.26 5.48 2.78
CA TYR A 35 29.03 5.14 2.06
C TYR A 35 29.21 5.47 0.56
N LEU A 36 28.96 4.50 -0.32
CA LEU A 36 29.16 4.61 -1.78
C LEU A 36 30.57 5.06 -2.21
N GLY A 37 31.57 4.79 -1.39
CA GLY A 37 32.97 5.14 -1.67
C GLY A 37 33.46 6.45 -1.05
N ASP A 38 32.55 7.29 -0.57
CA ASP A 38 32.85 8.54 0.10
C ASP A 38 32.79 8.45 1.63
N LEU A 39 33.50 9.34 2.33
CA LEU A 39 33.42 9.48 3.77
C LEU A 39 32.00 9.89 4.21
N ALA A 40 31.41 9.10 5.13
CA ALA A 40 30.02 9.25 5.51
C ALA A 40 29.84 10.05 6.81
N ASN A 41 29.26 11.22 6.72
CA ASN A 41 28.82 12.00 7.88
C ASN A 41 27.53 11.52 8.50
N SER A 42 27.26 11.94 9.74
CA SER A 42 25.99 11.69 10.46
C SER A 42 25.63 10.19 10.55
N VAL A 43 26.66 9.34 10.66
CA VAL A 43 26.51 7.92 10.96
C VAL A 43 26.56 7.72 12.45
N THR A 44 25.54 7.14 13.04
CA THR A 44 25.55 6.72 14.44
C THR A 44 26.33 5.42 14.56
N VAL A 45 27.40 5.43 15.35
CA VAL A 45 28.22 4.26 15.68
C VAL A 45 28.00 3.92 17.13
N SER A 46 27.68 2.66 17.45
CA SER A 46 27.47 2.22 18.83
C SER A 46 28.09 0.85 19.06
N ILE A 47 28.51 0.58 20.31
CA ILE A 47 29.04 -0.70 20.73
C ILE A 47 28.02 -1.35 21.68
N ASP A 48 27.67 -2.61 21.43
CA ASP A 48 26.68 -3.41 22.18
C ASP A 48 25.33 -2.70 22.40
N GLY A 49 25.00 -1.73 21.57
CA GLY A 49 23.79 -0.93 21.69
C GLY A 49 23.77 0.00 22.91
N GLN A 50 24.91 0.21 23.59
CA GLN A 50 24.99 1.04 24.80
C GLN A 50 25.12 2.53 24.47
N TYR A 51 24.32 3.36 25.13
CA TYR A 51 24.32 4.81 24.92
C TYR A 51 25.69 5.45 25.25
N ASN A 52 26.35 4.98 26.32
CA ASN A 52 27.66 5.50 26.74
C ASN A 52 28.79 5.12 25.77
N TRP A 53 28.59 4.15 24.93
CA TRP A 53 29.49 3.69 23.88
C TRP A 53 28.92 3.98 22.50
N SER A 54 28.62 5.26 22.29
CA SER A 54 28.11 5.71 20.98
C SER A 54 28.76 7.03 20.58
N SER A 55 28.88 7.22 19.28
CA SER A 55 29.40 8.40 18.61
C SER A 55 28.68 8.65 17.32
N THR A 56 28.69 9.88 16.80
CA THR A 56 28.20 10.21 15.48
C THR A 56 29.35 10.70 14.64
N THR A 57 29.50 10.19 13.41
CA THR A 57 30.58 10.61 12.53
C THR A 57 30.47 12.08 12.16
N SER A 58 31.62 12.75 12.15
CA SER A 58 31.82 14.13 11.67
C SER A 58 31.77 14.18 10.11
N ASN A 59 31.94 15.38 9.56
CA ASN A 59 31.89 15.60 8.09
C ASN A 59 32.96 14.83 7.30
N ASP A 60 34.03 14.42 8.00
CA ASP A 60 35.10 13.59 7.43
C ASP A 60 34.90 12.09 7.70
N GLY A 61 33.71 11.66 8.13
CA GLY A 61 33.37 10.27 8.37
C GLY A 61 33.99 9.68 9.65
N TYR A 62 34.71 10.48 10.46
CA TYR A 62 35.45 10.02 11.64
C TYR A 62 34.52 9.85 12.86
N PHE A 63 34.75 8.78 13.64
CA PHE A 63 34.15 8.57 14.95
C PHE A 63 35.22 8.14 15.96
N SER A 64 34.92 8.35 17.25
CA SER A 64 35.71 7.87 18.37
C SER A 64 34.84 7.59 19.58
N ILE A 65 35.00 6.41 20.18
CA ILE A 65 34.29 5.93 21.37
C ILE A 65 35.32 5.51 22.39
N SER A 66 35.39 6.21 23.51
CA SER A 66 36.35 5.94 24.57
C SER A 66 35.68 5.20 25.74
N GLY A 67 36.49 4.54 26.56
CA GLY A 67 36.02 3.86 27.77
C GLY A 67 35.38 2.50 27.52
N VAL A 68 35.66 1.90 26.36
CA VAL A 68 35.17 0.54 26.00
C VAL A 68 35.96 -0.48 26.84
N SER A 69 35.24 -1.39 27.49
CA SER A 69 35.87 -2.47 28.26
C SER A 69 36.60 -3.47 27.39
N GLU A 70 37.55 -4.17 27.96
CA GLU A 70 38.18 -5.32 27.30
C GLU A 70 37.15 -6.43 26.98
N GLY A 71 37.23 -7.02 25.77
CA GLY A 71 36.41 -8.14 25.39
C GLY A 71 36.01 -8.15 23.92
N ASN A 72 35.09 -9.06 23.62
CA ASN A 72 34.45 -9.12 22.29
C ASN A 72 33.13 -8.35 22.32
N HIS A 73 32.95 -7.51 21.34
CA HIS A 73 31.81 -6.58 21.24
C HIS A 73 31.20 -6.61 19.86
N GLU A 74 29.95 -6.13 19.76
CA GLU A 74 29.31 -5.81 18.50
C GLU A 74 29.42 -4.30 18.22
N LEU A 75 30.04 -3.93 17.12
CA LEU A 75 30.02 -2.57 16.60
C LEU A 75 28.90 -2.43 15.58
N ARG A 76 27.92 -1.58 15.84
CA ARG A 76 26.84 -1.21 14.92
C ARG A 76 27.06 0.20 14.42
N TYR A 77 26.96 0.42 13.12
CA TYR A 77 26.98 1.75 12.51
C TYR A 77 25.83 1.91 11.53
N LYS A 78 25.05 3.02 11.71
CA LYS A 78 23.79 3.27 11.03
C LYS A 78 23.74 4.70 10.50
N LYS A 79 23.30 4.86 9.24
CA LYS A 79 23.00 6.14 8.62
C LYS A 79 21.50 6.22 8.33
N GLU A 80 20.86 7.25 8.91
CA GLU A 80 19.45 7.56 8.66
C GLU A 80 19.29 8.50 7.47
N ASN A 81 18.07 8.56 6.94
CA ASN A 81 17.65 9.51 5.91
C ASN A 81 18.55 9.48 4.66
N VAL A 82 18.87 8.28 4.20
CA VAL A 82 19.66 8.10 2.99
C VAL A 82 18.73 8.20 1.78
N LEU A 83 19.07 9.13 0.86
CA LEU A 83 18.39 9.31 -0.43
C LEU A 83 19.02 8.41 -1.49
N ASP A 84 18.19 7.74 -2.28
CA ASP A 84 18.59 7.24 -3.59
C ASP A 84 18.29 8.30 -4.66
N GLN A 85 19.32 8.71 -5.37
CA GLN A 85 19.17 9.68 -6.44
C GLN A 85 18.34 9.16 -7.64
N SER A 86 18.15 7.85 -7.72
CA SER A 86 17.32 7.21 -8.76
C SER A 86 15.83 7.21 -8.43
N VAL A 87 15.46 7.44 -7.16
CA VAL A 87 14.05 7.48 -6.68
C VAL A 87 13.90 8.79 -5.90
N SER A 88 13.37 9.82 -6.57
CA SER A 88 13.20 11.14 -5.97
C SER A 88 12.31 11.04 -4.71
N ASP A 89 12.71 11.73 -3.65
CA ASP A 89 11.99 11.91 -2.39
C ASP A 89 11.84 10.67 -1.49
N SER A 90 12.50 9.56 -1.79
CA SER A 90 12.47 8.38 -0.94
C SER A 90 13.62 8.36 0.05
N LEU A 91 13.29 8.29 1.35
CA LEU A 91 14.27 8.20 2.44
C LEU A 91 14.23 6.83 3.08
N GLY A 92 15.40 6.22 3.21
CA GLY A 92 15.61 4.98 3.94
C GLY A 92 16.74 5.09 4.94
N PHE A 93 17.19 3.97 5.45
CA PHE A 93 18.38 3.90 6.27
C PHE A 93 19.22 2.68 5.87
N THR A 94 20.53 2.77 6.15
CA THR A 94 21.46 1.65 5.97
C THR A 94 22.24 1.42 7.24
N GLU A 95 22.46 0.18 7.61
CA GLU A 95 23.23 -0.19 8.77
C GLU A 95 24.04 -1.45 8.53
N LYS A 96 25.12 -1.58 9.30
CA LYS A 96 25.90 -2.81 9.39
C LYS A 96 26.35 -3.03 10.83
N THR A 97 26.45 -4.31 11.19
CA THR A 97 27.01 -4.75 12.47
C THR A 97 28.18 -5.69 12.20
N ILE A 98 29.26 -5.48 12.90
CA ILE A 98 30.44 -6.33 12.85
C ILE A 98 30.88 -6.71 14.26
N SER A 99 31.54 -7.86 14.42
CA SER A 99 32.19 -8.25 15.66
C SER A 99 33.57 -7.60 15.72
N ILE A 100 33.92 -7.05 16.87
CA ILE A 100 35.25 -6.49 17.15
C ILE A 100 35.80 -7.09 18.44
N SER A 101 37.12 -7.22 18.53
CA SER A 101 37.83 -7.64 19.74
C SER A 101 38.61 -6.43 20.28
N VAL A 102 38.31 -6.02 21.51
CA VAL A 102 38.89 -4.85 22.16
C VAL A 102 39.80 -5.34 23.29
N TYR A 103 41.12 -5.45 23.04
CA TYR A 103 42.16 -5.80 24.00
C TYR A 103 43.27 -4.72 24.02
N ASP A 104 43.13 -3.70 23.16
CA ASP A 104 43.94 -2.52 23.00
C ASP A 104 43.10 -1.45 22.30
N ASP A 105 43.65 -0.25 22.07
CA ASP A 105 42.99 0.75 21.22
C ASP A 105 42.78 0.21 19.79
N VAL A 106 41.55 0.32 19.32
CA VAL A 106 41.14 -0.22 18.03
C VAL A 106 40.97 0.86 17.00
N VAL A 107 41.60 0.73 15.83
CA VAL A 107 41.44 1.63 14.70
C VAL A 107 40.78 0.86 13.54
N LEU A 108 39.63 1.37 13.05
CA LEU A 108 38.79 0.78 12.01
C LEU A 108 38.76 1.69 10.78
N ASP A 109 39.70 1.52 9.88
CA ASP A 109 39.92 2.46 8.76
C ASP A 109 38.96 2.34 7.59
N HIS A 110 38.15 1.24 7.51
CA HIS A 110 37.39 0.93 6.30
C HIS A 110 36.00 0.35 6.62
N LEU A 111 35.24 0.98 7.52
CA LEU A 111 33.85 0.57 7.75
C LEU A 111 32.98 1.03 6.55
N ARG A 112 32.38 0.10 5.84
CA ARG A 112 31.51 0.41 4.69
C ARG A 112 30.05 0.08 5.04
N LEU A 113 29.19 1.06 4.85
CA LEU A 113 27.74 0.85 4.92
C LEU A 113 27.27 0.14 3.67
N PRO A 114 26.34 -0.82 3.77
CA PRO A 114 25.67 -1.40 2.64
C PRO A 114 24.97 -0.35 1.79
N LYS A 115 24.82 -0.65 0.50
CA LYS A 115 23.97 0.14 -0.36
C LYS A 115 22.55 0.12 0.17
N VAL A 116 21.89 1.28 0.12
CA VAL A 116 20.50 1.39 0.56
C VAL A 116 19.62 0.46 -0.28
N ILE A 117 18.69 -0.21 0.37
CA ILE A 117 17.62 -0.93 -0.30
C ILE A 117 16.40 -0.04 -0.39
N TYR A 118 15.75 -0.02 -1.55
CA TYR A 118 14.59 0.80 -1.82
C TYR A 118 13.40 -0.03 -2.22
N LEU A 119 12.23 0.39 -1.74
CA LEU A 119 10.97 0.03 -2.36
C LEU A 119 10.69 1.00 -3.49
N TYR A 120 10.42 0.45 -4.69
CA TYR A 120 9.90 1.19 -5.82
C TYR A 120 8.40 1.44 -5.64
N PRO A 121 7.81 2.38 -6.39
CA PRO A 121 6.35 2.50 -6.45
C PRO A 121 5.73 1.14 -6.77
N ALA A 122 4.60 0.83 -6.13
CA ALA A 122 3.89 -0.42 -6.40
C ALA A 122 3.34 -0.44 -7.84
N GLU A 123 3.29 -1.62 -8.42
CA GLU A 123 2.77 -1.89 -9.77
C GLU A 123 1.58 -2.84 -9.69
N ASP A 124 0.86 -3.01 -10.81
CA ASP A 124 -0.28 -3.94 -10.92
C ASP A 124 -1.27 -3.79 -9.75
N ILE A 125 -1.58 -2.53 -9.38
CA ILE A 125 -2.49 -2.24 -8.28
C ILE A 125 -3.91 -2.58 -8.71
N GLY A 126 -4.43 -3.68 -8.17
CA GLY A 126 -5.80 -4.15 -8.36
C GLY A 126 -6.70 -3.88 -7.16
N VAL A 127 -7.86 -4.52 -7.18
CA VAL A 127 -8.88 -4.41 -6.11
C VAL A 127 -8.40 -5.07 -4.82
N THR A 128 -7.80 -6.26 -4.92
CA THR A 128 -7.38 -7.08 -3.77
C THR A 128 -5.92 -7.47 -3.80
N GLY A 129 -5.11 -6.88 -4.69
CA GLY A 129 -3.70 -7.22 -4.80
C GLY A 129 -2.87 -6.12 -5.43
N ALA A 130 -1.56 -6.17 -5.20
CA ALA A 130 -0.59 -5.27 -5.79
C ALA A 130 0.79 -5.91 -5.82
N ARG A 131 1.62 -5.51 -6.76
CA ARG A 131 3.02 -5.91 -6.88
C ARG A 131 3.92 -4.91 -6.17
N VAL A 132 4.69 -5.38 -5.21
CA VAL A 132 5.70 -4.61 -4.50
C VAL A 132 7.08 -5.03 -5.00
N LEU A 133 7.94 -4.05 -5.32
CA LEU A 133 9.26 -4.27 -5.88
C LEU A 133 10.31 -3.54 -5.06
N TRP A 134 11.52 -4.10 -5.00
CA TRP A 134 12.64 -3.47 -4.29
C TRP A 134 13.99 -3.68 -4.99
N SER A 135 14.96 -2.85 -4.63
CA SER A 135 16.31 -2.99 -5.13
C SER A 135 17.02 -4.16 -4.45
N PRO A 136 17.88 -4.90 -5.15
CA PRO A 136 18.72 -5.90 -4.51
C PRO A 136 19.71 -5.25 -3.54
N THR A 137 20.16 -6.01 -2.54
CA THR A 137 21.30 -5.63 -1.69
C THR A 137 22.58 -6.28 -2.18
N ASP A 138 23.71 -5.65 -1.87
CA ASP A 138 25.06 -6.17 -2.02
C ASP A 138 25.77 -6.42 -0.66
N ASP A 139 25.01 -6.46 0.44
CA ASP A 139 25.55 -6.78 1.76
C ASP A 139 26.06 -8.22 1.81
N GLU A 140 27.36 -8.38 2.05
CA GLU A 140 28.01 -9.71 2.15
C GLU A 140 27.47 -10.53 3.33
N SER A 141 26.89 -9.89 4.34
CA SER A 141 26.28 -10.53 5.51
C SER A 141 24.77 -10.69 5.40
N PHE A 142 24.19 -10.52 4.20
CA PHE A 142 22.76 -10.69 3.96
C PHE A 142 22.29 -12.09 4.36
N ARG A 143 21.20 -12.15 5.11
CA ARG A 143 20.52 -13.37 5.50
C ARG A 143 19.14 -13.51 4.86
N GLU A 144 18.31 -12.46 4.97
CA GLU A 144 16.95 -12.49 4.45
C GLU A 144 16.35 -11.09 4.24
N TYR A 145 15.43 -11.00 3.30
CA TYR A 145 14.47 -9.88 3.18
C TYR A 145 13.25 -10.17 4.02
N LYS A 146 12.67 -9.12 4.63
CA LYS A 146 11.39 -9.15 5.34
C LYS A 146 10.53 -7.97 4.90
N LEU A 147 9.44 -8.26 4.19
CA LEU A 147 8.48 -7.24 3.76
C LEU A 147 7.34 -7.15 4.77
N PHE A 148 7.10 -5.94 5.25
CA PHE A 148 6.01 -5.64 6.18
C PHE A 148 4.99 -4.73 5.53
N ARG A 149 3.73 -4.93 5.90
CA ARG A 149 2.55 -4.16 5.48
C ARG A 149 1.82 -3.61 6.70
N HIS A 150 1.25 -2.41 6.57
CA HIS A 150 0.35 -1.82 7.56
C HIS A 150 -0.64 -0.86 6.87
N ILE A 151 -1.73 -0.51 7.56
CA ILE A 151 -2.74 0.46 7.09
C ILE A 151 -2.47 1.89 7.54
N THR A 152 -1.38 2.14 8.25
CA THR A 152 -0.95 3.49 8.68
C THR A 152 0.52 3.73 8.40
N SER A 153 0.93 5.00 8.30
CA SER A 153 2.30 5.42 8.02
C SER A 153 3.31 5.12 9.13
N GLY A 154 2.85 4.75 10.33
CA GLY A 154 3.70 4.39 11.47
C GLY A 154 4.27 2.97 11.38
N LEU A 155 4.47 2.46 10.17
CA LEU A 155 4.95 1.10 9.91
C LEU A 155 6.42 0.92 10.30
N ASP A 156 6.67 0.01 11.21
CA ASP A 156 7.98 -0.56 11.54
C ASP A 156 7.88 -2.09 11.70
N GLU A 157 8.99 -2.75 12.08
CA GLU A 157 9.04 -4.22 12.27
C GLU A 157 8.22 -4.73 13.46
N THR A 158 7.74 -3.84 14.33
CA THR A 158 6.94 -4.19 15.53
C THR A 158 5.45 -3.95 15.32
N THR A 159 5.09 -2.98 14.48
CA THR A 159 3.71 -2.58 14.20
C THR A 159 3.16 -3.24 12.93
N GLY A 160 4.05 -3.59 12.00
CA GLY A 160 3.68 -4.14 10.70
C GLY A 160 3.35 -5.62 10.73
N THR A 161 2.50 -6.04 9.80
CA THR A 161 2.27 -7.45 9.47
C THR A 161 3.35 -7.92 8.51
N LEU A 162 4.09 -8.97 8.88
CA LEU A 162 5.07 -9.60 7.99
C LEU A 162 4.33 -10.36 6.87
N VAL A 163 4.47 -9.92 5.62
CA VAL A 163 3.77 -10.51 4.47
C VAL A 163 4.67 -11.35 3.57
N HIS A 164 5.99 -11.11 3.59
CA HIS A 164 6.92 -11.89 2.78
C HIS A 164 8.29 -12.00 3.46
N VAL A 165 8.93 -13.18 3.29
CA VAL A 165 10.32 -13.44 3.71
C VAL A 165 11.04 -14.17 2.59
N SER A 166 12.23 -13.68 2.22
CA SER A 166 13.07 -14.37 1.25
C SER A 166 14.54 -14.38 1.67
N THR A 167 15.19 -15.52 1.52
CA THR A 167 16.64 -15.69 1.72
C THR A 167 17.45 -15.58 0.43
N SER A 168 16.79 -15.29 -0.69
CA SER A 168 17.44 -15.13 -1.99
C SER A 168 17.76 -13.66 -2.26
N LEU A 169 19.02 -13.35 -2.54
CA LEU A 169 19.46 -12.01 -2.97
C LEU A 169 18.78 -11.50 -4.25
N THR A 170 18.35 -12.43 -5.11
CA THR A 170 17.74 -12.13 -6.40
C THR A 170 16.22 -12.01 -6.34
N ASP A 171 15.62 -12.28 -5.19
CA ASP A 171 14.19 -12.09 -4.97
C ASP A 171 13.93 -10.61 -4.63
N THR A 172 13.37 -9.88 -5.59
CA THR A 172 13.18 -8.43 -5.53
C THR A 172 11.75 -8.01 -5.84
N THR A 173 10.80 -8.94 -5.78
CA THR A 173 9.40 -8.67 -6.05
C THR A 173 8.48 -9.59 -5.25
N PHE A 174 7.33 -9.08 -4.84
CA PHE A 174 6.27 -9.85 -4.19
C PHE A 174 4.91 -9.34 -4.67
N TYR A 175 3.99 -10.25 -4.99
CA TYR A 175 2.60 -9.91 -5.27
C TYR A 175 1.76 -10.23 -4.03
N ASP A 176 1.20 -9.19 -3.40
CA ASP A 176 0.33 -9.30 -2.24
C ASP A 176 -1.11 -9.45 -2.72
N GLU A 177 -1.77 -10.58 -2.42
CA GLU A 177 -3.12 -10.94 -2.87
C GLU A 177 -4.19 -10.70 -1.79
N ASP A 178 -3.78 -10.42 -0.56
CA ASP A 178 -4.67 -10.32 0.61
C ASP A 178 -4.92 -8.85 0.98
N LEU A 179 -5.34 -8.03 0.02
CA LEU A 179 -5.66 -6.63 0.22
C LEU A 179 -7.17 -6.40 0.19
N GLU A 180 -7.64 -5.45 1.01
CA GLU A 180 -9.02 -4.97 0.95
C GLU A 180 -9.18 -3.93 -0.15
N PRO A 181 -10.34 -3.86 -0.84
CA PRO A 181 -10.64 -2.84 -1.83
C PRO A 181 -10.59 -1.42 -1.26
N TYR A 182 -10.10 -0.47 -2.04
CA TYR A 182 -10.02 0.96 -1.71
C TYR A 182 -9.41 1.25 -0.34
N GLN A 183 -8.46 0.45 0.08
CA GLN A 183 -7.74 0.61 1.34
C GLN A 183 -6.34 1.15 1.07
N GLN A 184 -5.92 2.14 1.84
CA GLN A 184 -4.52 2.58 1.81
C GLN A 184 -3.64 1.58 2.54
N TYR A 185 -2.56 1.16 1.90
CA TYR A 185 -1.55 0.31 2.48
C TYR A 185 -0.19 0.99 2.44
N PHE A 186 0.60 0.71 3.46
CA PHE A 186 1.98 1.15 3.60
C PHE A 186 2.87 -0.08 3.63
N TYR A 187 4.00 0.00 2.94
CA TYR A 187 4.98 -1.09 2.89
C TYR A 187 6.37 -0.59 3.23
N ARG A 188 7.11 -1.43 3.91
CA ARG A 188 8.53 -1.28 4.17
C ARG A 188 9.20 -2.64 4.11
N ILE A 189 10.35 -2.72 3.45
CA ILE A 189 11.19 -3.93 3.43
C ILE A 189 12.40 -3.73 4.32
N TYR A 190 12.77 -4.80 5.00
CA TYR A 190 13.95 -4.85 5.85
C TYR A 190 14.91 -5.92 5.37
N ILE A 191 16.20 -5.63 5.46
CA ILE A 191 17.26 -6.61 5.33
C ILE A 191 17.64 -7.11 6.73
N MET A 192 17.62 -8.39 6.93
CA MET A 192 18.24 -9.00 8.09
C MET A 192 19.60 -9.56 7.72
N ASN A 193 20.62 -9.25 8.49
CA ASN A 193 21.96 -9.81 8.33
C ASN A 193 22.21 -10.95 9.31
N ASP A 194 23.38 -11.58 9.22
CA ASP A 194 23.78 -12.72 10.07
C ASP A 194 23.82 -12.36 11.57
N PHE A 195 23.91 -11.10 11.91
CA PHE A 195 23.87 -10.61 13.29
C PHE A 195 22.45 -10.37 13.81
N GLY A 196 21.41 -10.64 13.01
CA GLY A 196 20.04 -10.44 13.38
C GLY A 196 19.60 -8.96 13.40
N LYS A 197 20.32 -8.07 12.74
CA LYS A 197 19.99 -6.64 12.65
C LYS A 197 19.21 -6.36 11.37
N LEU A 198 18.33 -5.35 11.44
CA LEU A 198 17.46 -4.95 10.35
C LEU A 198 17.89 -3.61 9.77
N GLY A 199 18.13 -3.54 8.47
CA GLY A 199 18.25 -2.31 7.71
C GLY A 199 16.96 -2.08 6.92
N GLY A 200 16.30 -0.92 7.07
CA GLY A 200 14.99 -0.65 6.49
C GLY A 200 15.04 0.25 5.26
N SER A 201 14.16 0.01 4.32
CA SER A 201 13.94 0.86 3.14
C SER A 201 13.20 2.16 3.47
N ASN A 202 12.96 2.97 2.44
CA ASN A 202 11.90 3.97 2.43
C ASN A 202 10.54 3.31 2.68
N LEU A 203 9.56 4.13 3.02
CA LEU A 203 8.15 3.76 3.10
C LEU A 203 7.48 4.11 1.76
N ILE A 204 6.71 3.19 1.21
CA ILE A 204 5.79 3.48 0.09
C ILE A 204 4.36 3.32 0.56
N SER A 205 3.43 3.96 -0.13
CA SER A 205 1.99 3.75 0.08
C SER A 205 1.23 3.87 -1.22
N PHE A 206 0.11 3.16 -1.28
CA PHE A 206 -0.86 3.25 -2.38
C PHE A 206 -2.25 2.90 -1.86
N TYR A 207 -3.27 3.24 -2.65
CA TYR A 207 -4.62 2.74 -2.47
C TYR A 207 -4.87 1.58 -3.42
N THR A 208 -5.51 0.51 -2.96
CA THR A 208 -6.09 -0.50 -3.85
C THR A 208 -7.23 0.10 -4.65
N SER A 209 -7.51 -0.49 -5.80
CA SER A 209 -8.61 -0.05 -6.65
C SER A 209 -9.97 -0.28 -6.00
N ASN A 210 -10.94 0.54 -6.38
CA ASN A 210 -12.34 0.33 -6.01
C ASN A 210 -12.93 -0.90 -6.72
N ILE A 211 -13.95 -1.48 -6.12
CA ILE A 211 -14.81 -2.43 -6.82
C ILE A 211 -15.68 -1.64 -7.79
N GLN A 212 -15.42 -1.78 -9.09
CA GLN A 212 -16.34 -1.32 -10.13
C GLN A 212 -17.52 -2.31 -10.23
N LEU A 213 -18.73 -1.81 -10.04
CA LEU A 213 -19.94 -2.64 -10.03
C LEU A 213 -20.42 -3.01 -11.43
N LEU A 214 -20.20 -2.13 -12.40
CA LEU A 214 -20.64 -2.31 -13.78
C LEU A 214 -19.49 -2.83 -14.65
N ASN A 215 -19.82 -3.71 -15.57
CA ASN A 215 -18.88 -4.19 -16.56
C ASN A 215 -19.10 -3.47 -17.90
N ASN A 216 -18.01 -3.23 -18.64
CA ASN A 216 -18.08 -2.67 -19.99
C ASN A 216 -18.84 -1.33 -20.05
N GLY A 217 -18.57 -0.42 -19.12
CA GLY A 217 -19.19 0.92 -19.05
C GLY A 217 -18.80 1.84 -20.19
N GLY A 218 -17.62 1.63 -20.80
CA GLY A 218 -17.17 2.30 -22.01
C GLY A 218 -17.58 1.60 -23.31
N PHE A 219 -18.42 0.57 -23.25
CA PHE A 219 -19.04 -0.11 -24.41
C PHE A 219 -18.07 -0.68 -25.45
N GLU A 220 -16.84 -0.97 -25.08
CA GLU A 220 -15.79 -1.45 -26.01
C GLU A 220 -15.94 -2.92 -26.38
N ASN A 221 -16.51 -3.73 -25.50
CA ASN A 221 -16.76 -5.15 -25.72
C ASN A 221 -18.17 -5.35 -26.29
N ASN A 222 -18.26 -5.72 -27.57
CA ASN A 222 -19.52 -5.77 -28.29
C ASN A 222 -19.79 -7.15 -28.90
N SER A 223 -21.06 -7.58 -28.86
CA SER A 223 -21.63 -8.51 -29.84
C SER A 223 -22.05 -7.71 -31.09
N ALA A 224 -22.56 -8.38 -32.13
CA ALA A 224 -22.84 -7.71 -33.39
C ALA A 224 -23.72 -6.44 -33.31
N THR A 225 -24.55 -6.30 -32.27
CA THR A 225 -25.50 -5.18 -32.11
C THR A 225 -25.59 -4.62 -30.71
N ASN A 226 -25.09 -5.34 -29.69
CA ASN A 226 -25.26 -4.98 -28.31
C ASN A 226 -23.93 -4.99 -27.56
N PRO A 227 -23.70 -4.07 -26.62
CA PRO A 227 -22.57 -4.13 -25.72
C PRO A 227 -22.73 -5.35 -24.80
N ILE A 228 -21.64 -6.11 -24.64
CA ILE A 228 -21.66 -7.31 -23.79
C ILE A 228 -21.89 -6.88 -22.33
N GLY A 229 -22.80 -7.56 -21.65
CA GLY A 229 -23.18 -7.29 -20.28
C GLY A 229 -24.32 -6.28 -20.11
N TRP A 230 -24.72 -5.58 -21.17
CA TRP A 230 -25.82 -4.61 -21.13
C TRP A 230 -27.06 -5.12 -21.85
N ASP A 231 -28.20 -4.98 -21.21
CA ASP A 231 -29.52 -5.10 -21.85
C ASP A 231 -30.05 -3.71 -22.17
N MET A 232 -30.61 -3.56 -23.38
CA MET A 232 -31.12 -2.28 -23.90
C MET A 232 -32.60 -2.37 -24.22
N VAL A 233 -33.38 -1.43 -23.70
CA VAL A 233 -34.84 -1.38 -23.98
C VAL A 233 -35.17 0.01 -24.56
N PRO A 234 -35.19 0.13 -25.90
CA PRO A 234 -35.41 1.40 -26.58
C PRO A 234 -36.86 1.87 -26.58
N ASN A 235 -37.82 0.97 -26.29
CA ASN A 235 -39.23 1.20 -26.46
C ASN A 235 -39.66 1.45 -27.94
N THR A 236 -40.97 1.43 -28.23
CA THR A 236 -41.49 1.47 -29.57
C THR A 236 -41.19 2.78 -30.30
N GLY A 237 -40.54 2.68 -31.47
CA GLY A 237 -40.20 3.81 -32.31
C GLY A 237 -38.92 4.53 -31.99
N ASN A 238 -38.23 4.14 -30.91
CA ASN A 238 -36.96 4.66 -30.46
C ASN A 238 -35.84 3.66 -30.75
N SER A 239 -34.59 4.11 -30.64
CA SER A 239 -33.43 3.21 -30.75
C SER A 239 -32.35 3.51 -29.69
N ILE A 240 -31.65 2.45 -29.28
CA ILE A 240 -30.41 2.49 -28.57
C ILE A 240 -29.43 1.65 -29.36
N GLU A 241 -28.31 2.24 -29.74
CA GLU A 241 -27.35 1.58 -30.64
C GLU A 241 -25.90 1.93 -30.25
N ILE A 242 -24.96 1.08 -30.60
CA ILE A 242 -23.54 1.36 -30.48
C ILE A 242 -23.16 2.35 -31.57
N ASP A 243 -22.51 3.47 -31.19
CA ASP A 243 -21.95 4.44 -32.11
C ASP A 243 -20.42 4.37 -32.06
N SER A 244 -19.81 3.98 -33.19
CA SER A 244 -18.35 3.91 -33.36
C SER A 244 -17.75 5.16 -34.04
N LEU A 245 -18.57 6.17 -34.26
CA LEU A 245 -18.14 7.42 -34.91
C LEU A 245 -18.03 8.58 -33.90
N PHE A 246 -18.65 8.45 -32.74
CA PHE A 246 -18.69 9.49 -31.74
C PHE A 246 -18.62 8.88 -30.34
N SER A 247 -17.40 8.79 -29.77
CA SER A 247 -17.11 8.30 -28.41
C SER A 247 -16.37 9.35 -27.61
N TYR A 248 -16.44 9.27 -26.28
CA TYR A 248 -15.62 10.09 -25.39
C TYR A 248 -14.22 9.50 -25.29
N GLU A 249 -14.12 8.24 -24.92
CA GLU A 249 -12.88 7.46 -24.86
C GLU A 249 -13.03 6.18 -25.68
N GLY A 250 -11.94 5.51 -26.00
CA GLY A 250 -11.98 4.28 -26.77
C GLY A 250 -12.51 4.47 -28.19
N SER A 251 -13.33 3.52 -28.62
CA SER A 251 -13.86 3.43 -29.99
C SER A 251 -15.39 3.46 -30.09
N ASN A 252 -16.09 3.33 -28.97
CA ASN A 252 -17.54 3.16 -28.98
C ASN A 252 -18.21 3.99 -27.88
N SER A 253 -19.48 4.33 -28.11
CA SER A 253 -20.39 4.86 -27.11
C SER A 253 -21.80 4.31 -27.34
N LEU A 254 -22.75 4.56 -26.45
CA LEU A 254 -24.16 4.30 -26.70
C LEU A 254 -24.87 5.57 -27.17
N LYS A 255 -25.51 5.45 -28.33
CA LYS A 255 -26.38 6.49 -28.89
C LYS A 255 -27.83 6.15 -28.66
N PHE A 256 -28.55 7.08 -28.11
CA PHE A 256 -30.00 7.04 -27.89
C PHE A 256 -30.69 7.96 -28.88
N SER A 257 -31.75 7.47 -29.51
CA SER A 257 -32.59 8.26 -30.42
C SER A 257 -34.05 8.13 -30.01
N HIS A 258 -34.60 9.24 -29.51
CA HIS A 258 -36.02 9.36 -29.19
C HIS A 258 -36.74 10.09 -30.31
N ASN A 259 -37.73 9.44 -30.91
CA ASN A 259 -38.37 9.89 -32.12
C ASN A 259 -39.83 10.33 -31.90
N SER A 260 -40.34 10.30 -30.66
CA SER A 260 -41.72 10.74 -30.37
C SER A 260 -41.78 12.23 -30.19
N PRO A 261 -42.68 12.96 -30.91
CA PRO A 261 -42.80 14.39 -30.79
C PRO A 261 -43.53 14.86 -29.52
N SER A 262 -44.18 13.97 -28.79
CA SER A 262 -44.89 14.27 -27.55
C SER A 262 -44.99 13.09 -26.63
N GLY A 263 -44.96 13.37 -25.31
CA GLY A 263 -45.03 12.41 -24.24
C GLY A 263 -43.65 11.86 -23.84
N CYS A 264 -43.54 11.56 -22.58
CA CYS A 264 -42.36 10.88 -22.03
C CYS A 264 -42.42 9.39 -22.39
N TRP A 265 -41.49 8.97 -23.21
CA TRP A 265 -41.30 7.55 -23.54
C TRP A 265 -40.06 7.05 -22.85
N GLU A 266 -40.24 6.07 -22.00
CA GLU A 266 -39.19 5.50 -21.19
C GLU A 266 -38.24 4.66 -22.06
N MET A 267 -36.95 4.90 -21.94
CA MET A 267 -35.88 4.12 -22.50
C MET A 267 -34.94 3.77 -21.35
N TRP A 268 -34.40 2.56 -21.35
CA TRP A 268 -33.45 2.19 -20.31
C TRP A 268 -32.40 1.20 -20.77
N ILE A 269 -31.28 1.22 -20.08
CA ILE A 269 -30.21 0.22 -20.15
C ILE A 269 -29.97 -0.33 -18.76
N TYR A 270 -29.62 -1.59 -18.67
CA TYR A 270 -29.37 -2.19 -17.37
C TYR A 270 -28.37 -3.35 -17.42
N GLN A 271 -27.78 -3.62 -16.26
CA GLN A 271 -27.00 -4.81 -15.97
C GLN A 271 -27.54 -5.52 -14.74
N TYR A 272 -27.23 -6.82 -14.62
CA TYR A 272 -27.37 -7.56 -13.40
C TYR A 272 -26.01 -7.70 -12.72
N ILE A 273 -25.95 -7.39 -11.44
CA ILE A 273 -24.79 -7.57 -10.57
C ILE A 273 -25.14 -8.50 -9.41
N ASP A 274 -24.13 -8.95 -8.65
CA ASP A 274 -24.38 -9.62 -7.37
C ASP A 274 -24.77 -8.57 -6.32
N GLY A 275 -25.96 -8.70 -5.73
CA GLY A 275 -26.46 -7.78 -4.71
C GLY A 275 -25.62 -7.76 -3.43
N SER A 276 -24.82 -8.79 -3.18
CA SER A 276 -23.88 -8.81 -2.03
C SER A 276 -22.79 -7.74 -2.13
N LEU A 277 -22.57 -7.16 -3.31
CA LEU A 277 -21.66 -6.02 -3.51
C LEU A 277 -22.24 -4.69 -3.03
N LEU A 278 -23.56 -4.66 -2.76
CA LEU A 278 -24.27 -3.47 -2.29
C LEU A 278 -24.54 -3.58 -0.79
N THR A 279 -24.06 -2.62 -0.02
CA THR A 279 -24.17 -2.61 1.45
C THR A 279 -25.00 -1.41 1.90
N GLU A 280 -26.05 -1.65 2.70
CA GLU A 280 -26.89 -0.59 3.32
C GLU A 280 -26.01 0.43 4.07
N GLY A 281 -26.35 1.70 3.97
CA GLY A 281 -25.63 2.80 4.62
C GLY A 281 -24.25 3.12 4.01
N SER A 282 -23.84 2.37 2.99
CA SER A 282 -22.61 2.71 2.26
C SER A 282 -22.89 3.74 1.18
N ALA A 283 -21.91 4.63 0.95
CA ALA A 283 -21.93 5.56 -0.15
C ALA A 283 -21.40 4.93 -1.44
N TYR A 284 -22.00 5.28 -2.54
CA TYR A 284 -21.60 4.90 -3.90
C TYR A 284 -21.51 6.13 -4.76
N ASN A 285 -20.54 6.14 -5.65
CA ASN A 285 -20.43 7.17 -6.69
C ASN A 285 -20.81 6.57 -8.03
N ILE A 286 -21.70 7.25 -8.75
CA ILE A 286 -21.96 7.00 -10.18
C ILE A 286 -21.31 8.11 -10.98
N SER A 287 -20.48 7.74 -11.93
CA SER A 287 -19.92 8.66 -12.92
C SER A 287 -20.21 8.17 -14.33
N MET A 288 -20.40 9.10 -15.26
CA MET A 288 -20.53 8.80 -16.68
C MET A 288 -20.21 10.02 -17.53
N ARG A 289 -19.88 9.76 -18.78
CA ARG A 289 -19.78 10.79 -19.82
C ARG A 289 -21.06 10.82 -20.64
N TYR A 290 -21.54 12.01 -20.96
CA TYR A 290 -22.74 12.19 -21.75
C TYR A 290 -22.67 13.42 -22.65
N THR A 291 -23.44 13.37 -23.72
CA THR A 291 -23.82 14.58 -24.45
C THR A 291 -25.33 14.60 -24.58
N ALA A 292 -25.95 15.73 -24.32
CA ALA A 292 -27.40 15.81 -24.39
C ALA A 292 -27.88 17.25 -24.56
N ASN A 293 -29.00 17.40 -25.27
CA ASN A 293 -29.79 18.60 -25.31
C ASN A 293 -31.13 18.25 -24.67
N PHE A 294 -31.20 18.38 -23.35
CA PHE A 294 -32.37 18.06 -22.55
C PHE A 294 -33.14 19.33 -22.17
N ASP A 295 -34.45 19.20 -22.00
CA ASP A 295 -35.30 20.27 -21.47
C ASP A 295 -35.78 19.94 -20.04
N GLU A 296 -36.56 20.88 -19.48
CA GLU A 296 -37.02 20.84 -18.08
C GLU A 296 -37.92 19.62 -17.76
N ASN A 297 -38.37 18.87 -18.76
CA ASN A 297 -39.26 17.71 -18.57
C ASN A 297 -38.55 16.36 -18.76
N THR A 298 -37.24 16.34 -18.70
CA THR A 298 -36.47 15.12 -18.83
C THR A 298 -36.10 14.55 -17.47
N PHE A 299 -36.39 13.27 -17.24
CA PHE A 299 -36.06 12.58 -15.98
C PHE A 299 -35.04 11.50 -16.23
N PHE A 300 -34.04 11.47 -15.38
CA PHE A 300 -33.05 10.41 -15.34
C PHE A 300 -33.02 9.80 -13.94
N ASN A 301 -33.08 8.47 -13.87
CA ASN A 301 -33.02 7.78 -12.60
C ASN A 301 -32.05 6.60 -12.70
N LEU A 302 -31.26 6.43 -11.67
CA LEU A 302 -30.63 5.17 -11.33
C LEU A 302 -31.64 4.37 -10.50
N ILE A 303 -32.04 3.21 -10.98
CA ILE A 303 -32.97 2.31 -10.28
C ILE A 303 -32.24 1.04 -9.90
N ILE A 304 -32.26 0.71 -8.61
CA ILE A 304 -31.74 -0.54 -8.07
C ILE A 304 -32.91 -1.42 -7.65
N SER A 305 -32.99 -2.60 -8.22
CA SER A 305 -34.08 -3.52 -7.94
C SER A 305 -33.61 -4.98 -7.86
N ASN A 306 -34.23 -5.72 -6.94
CA ASN A 306 -33.97 -7.14 -6.74
C ASN A 306 -35.30 -7.82 -6.42
N SER A 307 -35.47 -9.08 -6.76
CA SER A 307 -36.69 -9.85 -6.52
C SER A 307 -37.04 -10.02 -5.03
N SER A 308 -36.09 -9.81 -4.13
CA SER A 308 -36.30 -9.86 -2.69
C SER A 308 -36.70 -8.51 -2.07
N MET A 309 -36.63 -7.40 -2.81
CA MET A 309 -36.96 -6.06 -2.34
C MET A 309 -38.47 -5.83 -2.40
N ASN A 310 -39.01 -5.18 -1.36
CA ASN A 310 -40.42 -4.75 -1.34
C ASN A 310 -40.63 -3.50 -2.20
N GLU A 311 -39.66 -2.63 -2.29
CA GLU A 311 -39.68 -1.40 -3.05
C GLU A 311 -38.36 -1.21 -3.77
N TRP A 312 -38.39 -0.62 -4.97
CA TRP A 312 -37.19 -0.29 -5.73
C TRP A 312 -36.53 0.98 -5.14
N ILE A 313 -35.21 0.99 -5.14
CA ILE A 313 -34.46 2.21 -4.81
C ILE A 313 -34.37 3.03 -6.08
N THR A 314 -34.88 4.26 -6.02
CA THR A 314 -34.84 5.20 -7.14
C THR A 314 -34.03 6.43 -6.74
N ILE A 315 -32.97 6.70 -7.49
CA ILE A 315 -32.04 7.80 -7.26
C ILE A 315 -32.12 8.71 -8.48
N PRO A 316 -32.68 9.93 -8.35
CA PRO A 316 -32.73 10.87 -9.43
C PRO A 316 -31.33 11.38 -9.76
N LEU A 317 -31.02 11.43 -11.07
CA LEU A 317 -29.78 11.97 -11.60
C LEU A 317 -30.08 13.27 -12.34
N GLU A 318 -29.26 14.29 -12.12
CA GLU A 318 -29.41 15.60 -12.74
C GLU A 318 -28.37 15.79 -13.84
N PHE A 319 -28.84 15.99 -15.07
CA PHE A 319 -28.01 16.25 -16.23
C PHE A 319 -28.10 17.69 -16.64
N ASN A 320 -26.97 18.28 -16.99
CA ASN A 320 -26.95 19.63 -17.59
C ASN A 320 -27.09 19.55 -19.10
N ASP A 321 -27.72 20.53 -19.71
CA ASP A 321 -27.77 20.65 -21.17
C ASP A 321 -26.36 20.87 -21.72
N SER A 322 -25.89 19.94 -22.56
CA SER A 322 -24.56 20.01 -23.15
C SER A 322 -24.52 19.34 -24.52
N GLN A 323 -24.10 20.08 -25.53
CA GLN A 323 -23.85 19.56 -26.88
C GLN A 323 -22.40 18.97 -27.02
N GLN A 324 -21.60 19.09 -25.98
CA GLN A 324 -20.26 18.51 -25.89
C GLN A 324 -20.25 17.47 -24.78
N TRP A 325 -19.27 16.57 -24.81
CA TRP A 325 -19.08 15.63 -23.72
C TRP A 325 -18.97 16.36 -22.38
N SER A 326 -19.83 15.99 -21.48
CA SER A 326 -19.89 16.48 -20.09
C SER A 326 -19.83 15.28 -19.14
N GLU A 327 -19.52 15.55 -17.89
CA GLU A 327 -19.44 14.55 -16.85
C GLU A 327 -20.62 14.66 -15.91
N LEU A 328 -21.26 13.53 -15.61
CA LEU A 328 -22.03 13.32 -14.40
C LEU A 328 -21.10 12.66 -13.38
N ASP A 329 -21.04 13.23 -12.20
CA ASP A 329 -20.35 12.67 -11.03
C ASP A 329 -21.28 12.91 -9.83
N PHE A 330 -21.84 11.81 -9.30
CA PHE A 330 -22.87 11.90 -8.28
C PHE A 330 -22.71 10.82 -7.21
N THR A 331 -22.60 11.24 -5.95
CA THR A 331 -22.52 10.31 -4.81
C THR A 331 -23.89 10.18 -4.14
N PHE A 332 -24.27 8.95 -3.86
CA PHE A 332 -25.49 8.58 -3.17
C PHE A 332 -25.23 7.58 -2.06
N GLU A 333 -26.03 7.62 -1.00
CA GLU A 333 -26.03 6.61 0.06
C GLU A 333 -27.12 5.55 -0.23
N LEU A 334 -26.79 4.28 -0.05
CA LEU A 334 -27.75 3.21 -0.24
C LEU A 334 -28.70 3.13 0.96
N PRO A 335 -29.99 3.51 0.81
CA PRO A 335 -30.89 3.73 1.95
C PRO A 335 -31.38 2.45 2.62
N ASN A 336 -31.38 1.31 1.90
CA ASN A 336 -31.96 0.05 2.35
C ASN A 336 -31.08 -1.13 1.91
N GLU A 337 -31.23 -2.24 2.62
CA GLU A 337 -30.62 -3.51 2.25
C GLU A 337 -31.19 -4.02 0.92
N VAL A 338 -30.32 -4.37 -0.01
CA VAL A 338 -30.68 -4.89 -1.32
C VAL A 338 -30.84 -6.41 -1.27
N GLY A 339 -30.15 -7.06 -0.34
CA GLY A 339 -30.12 -8.52 -0.20
C GLY A 339 -29.10 -9.16 -1.16
N THR A 340 -28.99 -10.48 -1.06
CA THR A 340 -28.11 -11.29 -1.91
C THR A 340 -28.82 -11.78 -3.16
N GLY A 341 -28.08 -12.01 -4.24
CA GLY A 341 -28.58 -12.53 -5.49
C GLY A 341 -28.53 -11.51 -6.63
N GLN A 342 -29.13 -11.85 -7.76
CA GLN A 342 -29.12 -10.96 -8.93
C GLN A 342 -29.87 -9.66 -8.65
N THR A 343 -29.15 -8.56 -8.73
CA THR A 343 -29.66 -7.21 -8.57
C THR A 343 -29.54 -6.45 -9.87
N LYS A 344 -30.61 -5.85 -10.32
CA LYS A 344 -30.69 -5.03 -11.54
C LYS A 344 -30.24 -3.61 -11.20
N ILE A 345 -29.26 -3.13 -11.93
CA ILE A 345 -28.85 -1.72 -11.96
C ILE A 345 -29.36 -1.16 -13.28
N ASP A 346 -30.27 -0.20 -13.21
CA ASP A 346 -31.05 0.30 -14.33
C ASP A 346 -30.86 1.82 -14.45
N LEU A 347 -30.40 2.26 -15.62
CA LEU A 347 -30.38 3.68 -15.99
C LEU A 347 -31.59 3.95 -16.85
N HIS A 348 -32.51 4.69 -16.28
CA HIS A 348 -33.85 4.92 -16.82
C HIS A 348 -34.02 6.37 -17.27
N PHE A 349 -34.37 6.54 -18.54
CA PHE A 349 -34.50 7.83 -19.19
C PHE A 349 -35.95 8.06 -19.63
N CYS A 350 -36.52 9.15 -19.19
CA CYS A 350 -37.81 9.63 -19.66
C CYS A 350 -37.57 10.96 -20.37
N VAL A 351 -37.69 10.96 -21.70
CA VAL A 351 -37.32 12.08 -22.54
C VAL A 351 -38.53 12.53 -23.38
N GLU A 352 -38.81 13.85 -23.46
CA GLU A 352 -39.82 14.41 -24.35
C GLU A 352 -39.20 14.97 -25.63
N GLY A 353 -39.94 14.90 -26.72
CA GLY A 353 -39.55 15.43 -28.03
C GLY A 353 -38.53 14.57 -28.78
N VAL A 354 -38.28 14.95 -30.04
CA VAL A 354 -37.31 14.24 -30.90
C VAL A 354 -35.90 14.66 -30.49
N ARG A 355 -35.12 13.71 -30.01
CA ARG A 355 -33.81 13.98 -29.42
C ARG A 355 -32.83 12.86 -29.65
N THR A 356 -31.54 13.21 -29.64
CA THR A 356 -30.43 12.25 -29.72
C THR A 356 -29.40 12.64 -28.68
N TRP A 357 -28.92 11.65 -27.91
CA TRP A 357 -27.87 11.82 -26.92
C TRP A 357 -26.96 10.60 -26.87
N TRP A 358 -25.80 10.76 -26.24
CA TRP A 358 -24.82 9.69 -26.11
C TRP A 358 -24.41 9.52 -24.65
N LEU A 359 -24.10 8.29 -24.30
CA LEU A 359 -23.48 7.90 -23.02
C LEU A 359 -22.20 7.13 -23.28
N ASP A 360 -21.23 7.33 -22.38
CA ASP A 360 -19.97 6.62 -22.39
C ASP A 360 -19.39 6.56 -20.97
N ASP A 361 -18.41 5.67 -20.72
CA ASP A 361 -17.65 5.55 -19.46
C ASP A 361 -18.52 5.55 -18.20
N ILE A 362 -19.52 4.66 -18.16
CA ILE A 362 -20.40 4.51 -17.01
C ILE A 362 -19.72 3.66 -15.94
N GLU A 363 -19.55 4.24 -14.77
CA GLU A 363 -18.98 3.57 -13.61
C GLU A 363 -19.87 3.72 -12.37
N ILE A 364 -19.95 2.68 -11.57
CA ILE A 364 -20.49 2.75 -10.20
C ILE A 364 -19.47 2.09 -9.27
N VAL A 365 -18.94 2.88 -8.35
CA VAL A 365 -17.93 2.42 -7.39
C VAL A 365 -18.40 2.67 -5.96
N LYS A 366 -18.01 1.81 -5.04
CA LYS A 366 -18.26 2.03 -3.62
C LYS A 366 -17.29 3.11 -3.10
N VAL A 367 -17.83 4.16 -2.49
CA VAL A 367 -17.04 5.19 -1.81
C VAL A 367 -16.87 4.75 -0.37
N THR A 368 -15.63 4.53 0.06
CA THR A 368 -15.35 4.27 1.48
C THR A 368 -15.10 5.58 2.21
N PRO A 369 -15.56 5.70 3.46
CA PRO A 369 -15.38 6.91 4.26
C PRO A 369 -13.94 7.22 4.58
#